data_67571c2f4ed9ef136193e1455e3d2bbd
#
_entry.id   67571c2f4ed9ef136193e1455e3d2bbd
#
_cell.length_a   1.000
_cell.length_b   1.000
_cell.length_c   1.000
_cell.angle_alpha   90.00
_cell.angle_beta   90.00
_cell.angle_gamma   90.00
#
_symmetry.space_group_name_H-M   'P 1'
#
loop_
_entity.id
_entity.type
_entity.pdbx_description
1 polymer ?
#
loop_
_entity_poly.entity_id
_entity_poly.type
_entity_poly.pdbx_seq_one_letter_code
_entity_poly.pdbx_strand_id
1 'polypeptide(L)'
;MVGMRGGQQMLNLQPNGCMSSRTIQHEFIHALGMYHMQSRPDRDQYVTIHFDNIQSGKEHNFQLLSDTLTFNTDYNARSFMHYPSWGFAIDTSKPTISSKVTSSLSPLFILFMKNLKNVLKSGLICTNQCLGIIFSFD
;
A
#
# COMPACT_ATOMS: atom_id res chain seq x y z
N MET A 1 -2.98 -10.68 -0.01
CA MET A 1 -4.27 -10.79 0.71
C MET A 1 -4.37 -9.60 1.64
N VAL A 2 -5.51 -8.94 1.73
CA VAL A 2 -5.70 -7.75 2.56
C VAL A 2 -6.57 -8.13 3.77
N GLY A 3 -6.13 -7.74 4.96
CA GLY A 3 -6.83 -7.95 6.22
C GLY A 3 -6.56 -9.28 6.92
N MET A 4 -6.97 -9.31 8.18
CA MET A 4 -6.86 -10.45 9.08
C MET A 4 -7.97 -11.46 8.80
N ARG A 5 -7.63 -12.75 8.78
CA ARG A 5 -8.58 -13.88 8.63
C ARG A 5 -8.68 -14.77 9.87
N GLY A 6 -7.99 -14.39 10.94
CA GLY A 6 -7.84 -15.21 12.16
C GLY A 6 -6.78 -16.29 12.01
N GLY A 7 -6.12 -16.62 13.12
CA GLY A 7 -5.03 -17.58 13.16
C GLY A 7 -3.76 -17.14 12.42
N GLN A 8 -2.95 -18.09 12.02
CA GLN A 8 -1.70 -17.81 11.30
C GLN A 8 -1.94 -17.39 9.87
N GLN A 9 -1.32 -16.29 9.44
CA GLN A 9 -1.31 -15.82 8.06
C GLN A 9 0.13 -15.73 7.54
N MET A 10 0.35 -16.25 6.33
CA MET A 10 1.64 -16.18 5.68
C MET A 10 1.70 -14.94 4.77
N LEU A 11 2.75 -14.14 4.95
CA LEU A 11 3.12 -13.04 4.06
C LEU A 11 4.41 -13.42 3.34
N ASN A 12 4.33 -13.62 2.02
CA ASN A 12 5.47 -13.98 1.20
C ASN A 12 6.14 -12.71 0.66
N LEU A 13 7.44 -12.59 0.92
CA LEU A 13 8.28 -11.52 0.36
C LEU A 13 9.31 -12.15 -0.58
N GLN A 14 9.33 -11.70 -1.82
CA GLN A 14 10.31 -12.16 -2.80
C GLN A 14 11.70 -11.61 -2.45
N PRO A 15 12.74 -12.45 -2.31
CA PRO A 15 14.08 -12.01 -1.90
C PRO A 15 14.66 -10.93 -2.81
N ASN A 16 14.45 -11.06 -4.12
CA ASN A 16 14.91 -10.08 -5.11
C ASN A 16 13.79 -9.07 -5.39
N GLY A 17 13.86 -7.88 -4.75
CA GLY A 17 12.96 -6.75 -5.02
C GLY A 17 12.02 -6.37 -3.88
N CYS A 18 11.61 -7.33 -3.01
CA CYS A 18 10.64 -7.03 -1.95
C CYS A 18 11.27 -6.81 -0.56
N MET A 19 12.60 -6.80 -0.47
CA MET A 19 13.31 -6.72 0.82
C MET A 19 13.63 -5.30 1.28
N SER A 20 13.14 -4.27 0.59
CA SER A 20 13.27 -2.90 1.09
C SER A 20 12.37 -2.69 2.31
N SER A 21 12.84 -1.91 3.28
CA SER A 21 12.03 -1.55 4.47
C SER A 21 10.67 -0.96 4.09
N ARG A 22 10.61 -0.20 2.98
CA ARG A 22 9.37 0.37 2.47
C ARG A 22 8.40 -0.70 1.99
N THR A 23 8.87 -1.66 1.20
CA THR A 23 8.04 -2.76 0.66
C THR A 23 7.54 -3.66 1.78
N ILE A 24 8.42 -4.03 2.71
CA ILE A 24 8.04 -4.84 3.88
C ILE A 24 6.91 -4.14 4.66
N GLN A 25 7.06 -2.86 4.97
CA GLN A 25 6.03 -2.09 5.67
C GLN A 25 4.72 -2.00 4.88
N HIS A 26 4.78 -1.85 3.55
CA HIS A 26 3.63 -1.83 2.66
C HIS A 26 2.82 -3.14 2.77
N GLU A 27 3.48 -4.28 2.65
CA GLU A 27 2.83 -5.59 2.73
C GLU A 27 2.25 -5.87 4.13
N PHE A 28 2.94 -5.42 5.19
CA PHE A 28 2.39 -5.50 6.55
C PHE A 28 1.11 -4.67 6.72
N ILE A 29 1.07 -3.48 6.14
CA ILE A 29 -0.11 -2.62 6.19
C ILE A 29 -1.28 -3.28 5.46
N HIS A 30 -1.03 -4.01 4.36
CA HIS A 30 -2.05 -4.85 3.72
C HIS A 30 -2.55 -5.95 4.65
N ALA A 31 -1.67 -6.64 5.35
CA ALA A 31 -2.06 -7.66 6.33
C ALA A 31 -2.92 -7.10 7.48
N LEU A 32 -2.74 -5.83 7.83
CA LEU A 32 -3.58 -5.10 8.80
C LEU A 32 -4.92 -4.61 8.23
N GLY A 33 -5.22 -4.88 6.95
CA GLY A 33 -6.51 -4.57 6.34
C GLY A 33 -6.55 -3.27 5.54
N MET A 34 -5.43 -2.61 5.31
CA MET A 34 -5.39 -1.37 4.54
C MET A 34 -5.20 -1.65 3.04
N TYR A 35 -6.03 -1.03 2.22
CA TYR A 35 -5.90 -1.04 0.76
C TYR A 35 -4.99 0.07 0.25
N HIS A 36 -4.73 0.06 -1.05
CA HIS A 36 -3.97 1.13 -1.69
C HIS A 36 -4.70 2.47 -1.59
N MET A 37 -3.95 3.54 -1.39
CA MET A 37 -4.49 4.89 -1.22
C MET A 37 -5.23 5.38 -2.47
N GLN A 38 -4.74 5.07 -3.69
CA GLN A 38 -5.40 5.44 -4.94
C GLN A 38 -6.71 4.69 -5.20
N SER A 39 -7.05 3.67 -4.40
CA SER A 39 -8.33 2.95 -4.49
C SER A 39 -9.40 3.46 -3.52
N ARG A 40 -9.10 4.47 -2.72
CA ARG A 40 -10.06 5.09 -1.79
C ARG A 40 -11.29 5.63 -2.53
N PRO A 41 -12.50 5.55 -1.93
CA PRO A 41 -13.73 6.04 -2.56
C PRO A 41 -13.68 7.53 -2.93
N ASP A 42 -12.95 8.33 -2.17
CA ASP A 42 -12.83 9.80 -2.33
C ASP A 42 -11.61 10.24 -3.15
N ARG A 43 -10.80 9.29 -3.70
CA ARG A 43 -9.52 9.59 -4.36
C ARG A 43 -9.64 10.63 -5.49
N ASP A 44 -10.77 10.64 -6.22
CA ASP A 44 -10.95 11.52 -7.38
C ASP A 44 -11.07 13.02 -7.00
N GLN A 45 -11.21 13.33 -5.71
CA GLN A 45 -11.09 14.70 -5.21
C GLN A 45 -9.62 15.17 -5.17
N TYR A 46 -8.66 14.23 -5.10
CA TYR A 46 -7.24 14.50 -4.83
C TYR A 46 -6.32 14.16 -5.99
N VAL A 47 -6.67 13.16 -6.80
CA VAL A 47 -5.86 12.70 -7.92
C VAL A 47 -6.69 12.51 -9.18
N THR A 48 -6.00 12.57 -10.33
CA THR A 48 -6.56 12.18 -11.64
C THR A 48 -5.86 10.89 -12.07
N ILE A 49 -6.62 9.90 -12.52
CA ILE A 49 -6.09 8.68 -13.14
C ILE A 49 -6.14 8.84 -14.66
N HIS A 50 -5.02 8.63 -15.32
CA HIS A 50 -4.85 8.69 -16.77
C HIS A 50 -4.90 7.26 -17.33
N PHE A 51 -6.12 6.75 -17.54
CA PHE A 51 -6.35 5.37 -18.00
C PHE A 51 -5.76 5.09 -19.38
N ASP A 52 -5.65 6.10 -20.22
CA ASP A 52 -5.05 6.06 -21.55
C ASP A 52 -3.56 5.69 -21.53
N ASN A 53 -2.88 5.94 -20.41
CA ASN A 53 -1.47 5.58 -20.22
C ASN A 53 -1.26 4.34 -19.34
N ILE A 54 -2.32 3.61 -18.96
CA ILE A 54 -2.20 2.39 -18.16
C ILE A 54 -2.04 1.18 -19.09
N GLN A 55 -1.09 0.30 -18.78
CA GLN A 55 -0.87 -0.96 -19.49
C GLN A 55 -2.16 -1.78 -19.55
N SER A 56 -2.47 -2.32 -20.72
CA SER A 56 -3.65 -3.16 -20.95
C SER A 56 -3.72 -4.32 -19.94
N GLY A 57 -4.89 -4.51 -19.34
CA GLY A 57 -5.15 -5.52 -18.31
C GLY A 57 -4.69 -5.11 -16.90
N LYS A 58 -4.17 -3.88 -16.69
CA LYS A 58 -3.77 -3.36 -15.39
C LYS A 58 -4.70 -2.28 -14.83
N GLU A 59 -5.76 -1.95 -15.56
CA GLU A 59 -6.75 -0.91 -15.22
C GLU A 59 -7.46 -1.25 -13.89
N HIS A 60 -7.65 -2.54 -13.60
CA HIS A 60 -8.28 -3.02 -12.37
C HIS A 60 -7.52 -2.59 -11.11
N ASN A 61 -6.20 -2.32 -11.18
CA ASN A 61 -5.40 -1.83 -10.05
C ASN A 61 -5.74 -0.37 -9.67
N PHE A 62 -6.53 0.31 -10.49
CA PHE A 62 -6.94 1.70 -10.28
C PHE A 62 -8.46 1.82 -10.01
N GLN A 63 -9.14 0.72 -9.79
CA GLN A 63 -10.57 0.74 -9.44
C GLN A 63 -10.78 1.32 -8.04
N LEU A 64 -11.90 2.02 -7.88
CA LEU A 64 -12.38 2.47 -6.57
C LEU A 64 -12.90 1.28 -5.78
N LEU A 65 -12.63 1.29 -4.49
CA LEU A 65 -13.17 0.32 -3.53
C LEU A 65 -14.23 1.03 -2.68
N SER A 66 -15.48 1.03 -3.16
CA SER A 66 -16.61 1.75 -2.56
C SER A 66 -16.90 1.33 -1.12
N ASP A 67 -16.63 0.07 -0.79
CA ASP A 67 -16.98 -0.54 0.51
C ASP A 67 -15.86 -0.38 1.57
N THR A 68 -14.87 0.48 1.30
CA THR A 68 -13.77 0.74 2.23
C THR A 68 -13.99 2.01 3.04
N LEU A 69 -13.51 1.98 4.30
CA LEU A 69 -13.58 3.12 5.20
C LEU A 69 -12.37 4.03 5.02
N THR A 70 -12.60 5.34 4.99
CA THR A 70 -11.53 6.35 4.98
C THR A 70 -11.04 6.70 6.38
N PHE A 71 -11.74 6.24 7.43
CA PHE A 71 -11.50 6.58 8.85
C PHE A 71 -11.42 8.09 9.11
N ASN A 72 -12.06 8.89 8.28
CA ASN A 72 -12.00 10.37 8.30
C ASN A 72 -10.56 10.90 8.31
N THR A 73 -9.63 10.18 7.69
CA THR A 73 -8.24 10.62 7.55
C THR A 73 -8.06 11.36 6.23
N ASP A 74 -7.17 12.35 6.22
CA ASP A 74 -6.80 13.07 5.01
C ASP A 74 -6.22 12.13 3.95
N TYR A 75 -6.47 12.45 2.68
CA TYR A 75 -5.83 11.76 1.57
C TYR A 75 -4.34 12.09 1.53
N ASN A 76 -3.49 11.07 1.49
CA ASN A 76 -2.04 11.25 1.48
C ASN A 76 -1.39 10.60 0.25
N ALA A 77 -1.13 11.41 -0.79
CA ALA A 77 -0.47 10.96 -2.00
C ALA A 77 1.00 10.51 -1.79
N ARG A 78 1.60 10.80 -0.62
CA ARG A 78 2.94 10.34 -0.24
C ARG A 78 2.93 9.10 0.63
N SER A 79 1.77 8.51 0.87
CA SER A 79 1.62 7.26 1.61
C SER A 79 2.43 6.14 0.96
N PHE A 80 2.97 5.22 1.77
CA PHE A 80 3.57 3.98 1.27
C PHE A 80 2.55 3.09 0.55
N MET A 81 1.25 3.29 0.84
CA MET A 81 0.15 2.59 0.20
C MET A 81 -0.32 3.25 -1.11
N HIS A 82 0.33 4.32 -1.55
CA HIS A 82 0.01 5.00 -2.80
C HIS A 82 0.95 4.56 -3.92
N TYR A 83 0.41 4.27 -5.10
CA TYR A 83 1.24 4.00 -6.28
C TYR A 83 2.07 5.22 -6.67
N PRO A 84 3.25 5.00 -7.26
CA PRO A 84 4.01 6.08 -7.88
C PRO A 84 3.24 6.66 -9.08
N SER A 85 3.57 7.89 -9.44
CA SER A 85 2.88 8.61 -10.53
C SER A 85 2.91 7.89 -11.88
N TRP A 86 3.85 6.97 -12.10
CA TRP A 86 4.00 6.17 -13.34
C TRP A 86 3.69 4.68 -13.14
N GLY A 87 3.03 4.32 -12.04
CA GLY A 87 2.67 2.92 -11.77
C GLY A 87 1.91 2.30 -12.93
N PHE A 88 2.38 1.18 -13.48
CA PHE A 88 1.81 0.49 -14.66
C PHE A 88 1.70 1.34 -15.92
N ALA A 89 2.55 2.36 -16.09
CA ALA A 89 2.52 3.22 -17.26
C ALA A 89 2.98 2.48 -18.53
N ILE A 90 2.30 2.74 -19.68
CA ILE A 90 2.77 2.38 -21.01
C ILE A 90 3.99 3.25 -21.36
N ASP A 91 3.85 4.56 -21.20
CA ASP A 91 4.87 5.56 -21.39
C ASP A 91 5.26 6.17 -20.04
N THR A 92 6.44 5.80 -19.53
CA THR A 92 6.93 6.25 -18.23
C THR A 92 7.31 7.73 -18.17
N SER A 93 7.34 8.42 -19.31
CA SER A 93 7.51 9.88 -19.36
C SER A 93 6.22 10.63 -18.98
N LYS A 94 5.08 9.93 -18.98
CA LYS A 94 3.76 10.46 -18.64
C LYS A 94 3.21 9.78 -17.38
N PRO A 95 2.51 10.51 -16.51
CA PRO A 95 1.92 9.91 -15.32
C PRO A 95 0.71 9.03 -15.66
N THR A 96 0.48 8.01 -14.83
CA THR A 96 -0.80 7.30 -14.70
C THR A 96 -1.63 7.90 -13.58
N ILE A 97 -0.97 8.59 -12.62
CA ILE A 97 -1.63 9.30 -11.53
C ILE A 97 -1.03 10.70 -11.42
N SER A 98 -1.85 11.74 -11.48
CA SER A 98 -1.44 13.12 -11.18
C SER A 98 -2.20 13.70 -10.01
N SER A 99 -1.51 14.48 -9.15
CA SER A 99 -2.13 15.15 -8.01
C SER A 99 -2.95 16.37 -8.46
N LYS A 100 -4.13 16.54 -7.89
CA LYS A 100 -4.96 17.76 -8.04
C LYS A 100 -4.66 18.80 -6.96
N VAL A 101 -4.04 18.36 -5.85
CA VAL A 101 -3.77 19.19 -4.68
C VAL A 101 -2.33 18.99 -4.20
N THR A 102 -1.78 19.99 -3.55
CA THR A 102 -0.54 19.85 -2.77
C THR A 102 -0.85 19.07 -1.49
N SER A 103 -0.41 17.80 -1.41
CA SER A 103 -0.64 16.99 -0.22
C SER A 103 0.27 17.41 0.94
N SER A 104 -0.31 17.72 2.09
CA SER A 104 0.40 17.78 3.36
C SER A 104 0.53 16.39 3.99
N LEU A 105 1.62 16.11 4.69
CA LEU A 105 1.77 14.86 5.45
C LEU A 105 0.89 14.93 6.70
N SER A 106 -0.01 13.95 6.87
CA SER A 106 -0.74 13.82 8.14
C SER A 106 0.22 13.40 9.26
N PRO A 107 0.28 14.15 10.39
CA PRO A 107 1.12 13.79 11.53
C PRO A 107 0.80 12.42 12.14
N LEU A 108 -0.47 11.99 12.07
CA LEU A 108 -0.94 10.71 12.59
C LEU A 108 -0.31 9.52 11.85
N PHE A 109 -0.12 9.61 10.55
CA PHE A 109 0.52 8.56 9.77
C PHE A 109 1.99 8.37 10.15
N ILE A 110 2.71 9.46 10.43
CA ILE A 110 4.11 9.41 10.89
C ILE A 110 4.20 8.71 12.25
N LEU A 111 3.27 8.96 13.15
CA LEU A 111 3.22 8.34 14.49
C LEU A 111 2.91 6.85 14.40
N PHE A 112 1.94 6.46 13.56
CA PHE A 112 1.60 5.04 13.31
C PHE A 112 2.82 4.26 12.79
N MET A 113 3.56 4.81 11.82
CA MET A 113 4.74 4.17 11.24
C MET A 113 5.90 4.05 12.23
N LYS A 114 6.06 5.00 13.17
CA LYS A 114 7.05 4.89 14.26
C LYS A 114 6.71 3.73 15.21
N ASN A 115 5.45 3.53 15.55
CA ASN A 115 5.00 2.45 16.43
C ASN A 115 5.11 1.08 15.75
N LEU A 116 4.81 0.97 14.45
CA LEU A 116 4.94 -0.27 13.68
C LEU A 116 6.38 -0.81 13.67
N LYS A 117 7.39 0.07 13.62
CA LYS A 117 8.80 -0.34 13.74
C LYS A 117 9.13 -1.07 15.05
N ASN A 118 8.43 -0.75 16.14
CA ASN A 118 8.63 -1.38 17.44
C ASN A 118 7.94 -2.75 17.52
N VAL A 119 6.79 -2.91 16.88
CA VAL A 119 6.06 -4.19 16.80
C VAL A 119 6.82 -5.21 15.93
N LEU A 120 7.44 -4.76 14.83
CA LEU A 120 8.19 -5.61 13.91
C LEU A 120 9.50 -6.19 14.49
N LYS A 121 10.00 -5.66 15.60
CA LYS A 121 11.20 -6.20 16.27
C LYS A 121 10.98 -7.51 17.00
N SER A 122 9.75 -7.92 17.24
CA SER A 122 9.42 -9.05 18.14
C SER A 122 9.00 -10.34 17.45
N GLY A 123 8.94 -10.43 16.09
CA GLY A 123 8.37 -11.60 15.43
C GLY A 123 8.94 -12.03 14.08
N LEU A 124 10.19 -11.70 13.76
CA LEU A 124 10.81 -12.12 12.49
C LEU A 124 11.42 -13.52 12.63
N ILE A 125 10.74 -14.54 12.09
CA ILE A 125 11.33 -15.87 11.88
C ILE A 125 11.78 -15.97 10.42
N CYS A 126 13.07 -16.05 10.21
CA CYS A 126 13.68 -16.20 8.89
C CYS A 126 13.81 -17.69 8.56
N THR A 127 13.15 -18.19 7.52
CA THR A 127 13.37 -19.54 6.97
C THR A 127 14.12 -19.45 5.64
N ASN A 128 15.06 -20.38 5.40
CA ASN A 128 16.15 -20.26 4.41
C ASN A 128 15.78 -20.26 2.91
N GLN A 129 14.51 -20.25 2.48
CA GLN A 129 14.20 -20.33 1.03
C GLN A 129 13.09 -19.39 0.52
N CYS A 130 12.25 -18.87 1.37
CA CYS A 130 11.37 -17.75 1.09
C CYS A 130 11.19 -17.06 2.43
N LEU A 131 11.42 -15.75 2.49
CA LEU A 131 11.08 -14.99 3.69
C LEU A 131 9.56 -14.95 3.82
N GLY A 132 9.00 -15.99 4.42
CA GLY A 132 7.63 -16.03 4.88
C GLY A 132 7.58 -15.43 6.28
N ILE A 133 6.83 -14.36 6.46
CA ILE A 133 6.55 -13.82 7.79
C ILE A 133 5.22 -14.41 8.20
N ILE A 134 5.24 -15.14 9.33
CA ILE A 134 4.02 -15.71 9.91
C ILE A 134 3.56 -14.77 11.00
N PHE A 135 2.31 -14.31 10.90
CA PHE A 135 1.64 -13.58 11.96
C PHE A 135 0.68 -14.51 12.68
N SER A 136 0.62 -14.42 14.00
CA SER A 136 -0.49 -14.93 14.77
C SER A 136 -1.30 -13.73 15.30
N PHE A 137 -2.59 -13.78 15.08
CA PHE A 137 -3.55 -12.86 15.67
C PHE A 137 -4.35 -13.70 16.66
N ASP A 138 -4.02 -13.56 17.93
CA ASP A 138 -4.79 -14.13 19.04
C ASP A 138 -6.06 -13.31 19.31
#